data_743ff8a222e83413c373b04e8166decd
#
_entry.id   743ff8a222e83413c373b04e8166decd
#
_cell.length_a   1.000
_cell.length_b   1.000
_cell.length_c   1.000
_cell.angle_alpha   90.00
_cell.angle_beta   90.00
_cell.angle_gamma   90.00
#
_symmetry.space_group_name_H-M   'P 1'
#
loop_
_entity.id
_entity.type
_entity.pdbx_description
1 polymer ?
#
loop_
_entity_poly.entity_id
_entity_poly.type
_entity_poly.pdbx_seq_one_letter_code
_entity_poly.pdbx_strand_id
1 'polypeptide(L)'
;ISTICLQNAKSLNYLKNKSIDLVVTSPPYGDSKTTVAYGEFSKLSLQWMEDLLKKYIRIEVADCNCDEQLLGGRKSEWSLQDEKDFYKSNEVVNLETQIQSRIQEKKRDLARAKKVLEEMRGCINNKRFVSIDLLHKNEILYQLISERVRLDIYRKIKNSKAGLKDKETKKLAKKNAGEYMKQMENIYSSKYVIRQTHLEEKLDKVTETLERNEKSIQKRKEDVLVFLKDLYKVVLETDRVMKKDGFQVWIVGHRTVMGKITINMEGILKDWFLNMGYECEASLSRKYSFKRMPHHINSTIERCEEVDTMMNEYILVVRKK
;
A
#
# COMPACT_ATOMS: atom_id res chain seq x y z
N ILE A 1 14.93 12.57 35.40
CA ILE A 1 13.46 12.69 35.40
C ILE A 1 13.03 12.43 33.96
N SER A 2 12.17 11.42 33.74
CA SER A 2 11.56 11.15 32.44
C SER A 2 10.12 11.65 32.42
N THR A 3 9.71 12.25 31.32
CA THR A 3 8.35 12.72 31.11
C THR A 3 7.76 12.03 29.91
N ILE A 4 6.54 11.51 30.04
CA ILE A 4 5.79 10.92 28.93
C ILE A 4 4.69 11.90 28.55
N CYS A 5 4.68 12.33 27.27
CA CYS A 5 3.68 13.24 26.74
C CYS A 5 2.96 12.59 25.55
N LEU A 6 1.64 12.63 25.57
CA LEU A 6 0.81 12.25 24.42
C LEU A 6 0.60 13.47 23.54
N GLN A 7 1.28 13.51 22.38
CA GLN A 7 1.27 14.66 21.49
C GLN A 7 1.35 14.23 20.01
N ASN A 8 0.88 15.10 19.14
CA ASN A 8 1.05 14.92 17.71
C ASN A 8 2.46 15.37 17.31
N ALA A 9 3.28 14.50 16.74
CA ALA A 9 4.65 14.81 16.33
C ALA A 9 4.75 15.91 15.25
N LYS A 10 3.65 16.23 14.57
CA LYS A 10 3.58 17.38 13.63
C LYS A 10 3.45 18.73 14.36
N SER A 11 3.29 18.73 15.69
CA SER A 11 3.09 19.94 16.50
C SER A 11 3.48 19.66 17.95
N LEU A 12 4.76 19.86 18.27
CA LEU A 12 5.32 19.65 19.63
C LEU A 12 5.23 20.93 20.47
N ASN A 13 4.03 21.50 20.59
CA ASN A 13 3.79 22.82 21.20
C ASN A 13 4.29 22.98 22.63
N TYR A 14 4.43 21.89 23.36
CA TYR A 14 4.97 21.89 24.73
C TYR A 14 6.50 22.03 24.80
N LEU A 15 7.19 21.84 23.66
CA LEU A 15 8.64 22.01 23.57
C LEU A 15 8.99 23.40 23.03
N LYS A 16 9.89 24.06 23.75
CA LYS A 16 10.44 25.35 23.29
C LYS A 16 11.34 25.18 22.06
N ASN A 17 11.46 26.23 21.28
CA ASN A 17 12.43 26.25 20.16
C ASN A 17 13.84 26.01 20.73
N LYS A 18 14.64 25.25 19.99
CA LYS A 18 16.07 25.02 20.31
C LYS A 18 16.27 24.53 21.75
N SER A 19 15.46 23.56 22.18
CA SER A 19 15.49 23.02 23.55
C SER A 19 15.96 21.57 23.65
N ILE A 20 16.04 20.84 22.53
CA ILE A 20 16.32 19.42 22.49
C ILE A 20 17.72 19.17 21.93
N ASP A 21 18.48 18.32 22.60
CA ASP A 21 19.85 17.95 22.20
C ASP A 21 19.87 16.70 21.31
N LEU A 22 18.91 15.78 21.48
CA LEU A 22 18.84 14.53 20.76
C LEU A 22 17.41 14.12 20.45
N VAL A 23 17.14 13.79 19.19
CA VAL A 23 15.91 13.12 18.77
C VAL A 23 16.26 11.71 18.28
N VAL A 24 15.54 10.71 18.75
CA VAL A 24 15.61 9.33 18.25
C VAL A 24 14.20 8.88 17.90
N THR A 25 13.98 8.51 16.65
CA THR A 25 12.64 8.17 16.19
C THR A 25 12.65 7.09 15.10
N SER A 26 11.55 6.35 15.02
CA SER A 26 11.28 5.38 13.96
C SER A 26 9.86 5.61 13.46
N PRO A 27 9.67 6.47 12.45
CA PRO A 27 8.36 6.71 11.85
C PRO A 27 7.87 5.47 11.11
N PRO A 28 6.56 5.35 10.84
CA PRO A 28 6.03 4.30 9.97
C PRO A 28 6.74 4.30 8.61
N TYR A 29 6.96 3.11 8.03
CA TYR A 29 7.62 2.98 6.73
C TYR A 29 6.61 3.04 5.59
N GLY A 30 6.35 4.20 5.04
CA GLY A 30 5.33 4.43 4.02
C GLY A 30 3.96 4.79 4.63
N ASP A 31 2.87 4.66 3.89
CA ASP A 31 1.56 5.06 4.42
C ASP A 31 1.13 4.20 5.61
N SER A 32 0.55 4.84 6.63
CA SER A 32 0.10 4.18 7.87
C SER A 32 -1.07 3.23 7.63
N LYS A 33 -1.92 3.50 6.63
CA LYS A 33 -3.15 2.72 6.35
C LYS A 33 -2.88 1.32 5.83
N THR A 34 -1.73 1.10 5.19
CA THR A 34 -1.41 -0.19 4.59
C THR A 34 -0.20 -0.87 5.21
N THR A 35 0.55 -0.19 6.06
CA THR A 35 1.76 -0.73 6.70
C THR A 35 1.44 -1.44 8.01
N VAL A 36 0.77 -0.76 8.92
CA VAL A 36 0.26 -1.31 10.18
C VAL A 36 -1.05 -0.58 10.49
N ALA A 37 -2.13 -1.31 10.51
CA ALA A 37 -3.43 -0.79 10.92
C ALA A 37 -3.47 -0.68 12.46
N TYR A 38 -2.72 0.25 13.01
CA TYR A 38 -2.62 0.43 14.48
C TYR A 38 -4.00 0.63 15.11
N GLY A 39 -4.88 1.40 14.46
CA GLY A 39 -6.24 1.61 14.92
C GLY A 39 -7.10 0.35 14.89
N GLU A 40 -6.94 -0.50 13.87
CA GLU A 40 -7.67 -1.78 13.79
C GLU A 40 -7.33 -2.72 14.96
N PHE A 41 -6.07 -2.81 15.33
CA PHE A 41 -5.63 -3.66 16.44
C PHE A 41 -5.96 -3.10 17.83
N SER A 42 -5.98 -1.78 17.99
CA SER A 42 -6.30 -1.13 19.26
C SER A 42 -7.78 -0.85 19.45
N LYS A 43 -8.57 -0.75 18.39
CA LYS A 43 -9.97 -0.32 18.40
C LYS A 43 -10.85 -1.13 19.36
N LEU A 44 -10.80 -2.45 19.28
CA LEU A 44 -11.58 -3.32 20.17
C LEU A 44 -11.16 -3.19 21.63
N SER A 45 -9.86 -3.14 21.88
CA SER A 45 -9.33 -2.98 23.25
C SER A 45 -9.70 -1.61 23.84
N LEU A 46 -9.62 -0.54 23.04
CA LEU A 46 -9.99 0.80 23.45
C LEU A 46 -11.50 0.92 23.71
N GLN A 47 -12.34 0.38 22.83
CA GLN A 47 -13.79 0.32 23.02
C GLN A 47 -14.18 -0.45 24.30
N TRP A 48 -13.49 -1.57 24.55
CA TRP A 48 -13.73 -2.39 25.74
C TRP A 48 -13.31 -1.67 27.03
N MET A 49 -12.29 -0.84 26.97
CA MET A 49 -11.75 -0.11 28.11
C MET A 49 -12.36 1.29 28.30
N GLU A 50 -13.17 1.76 27.35
CA GLU A 50 -13.67 3.13 27.33
C GLU A 50 -14.36 3.54 28.64
N ASP A 51 -15.29 2.72 29.15
CA ASP A 51 -15.99 2.98 30.39
C ASP A 51 -15.06 2.96 31.61
N LEU A 52 -14.07 2.08 31.62
CA LEU A 52 -13.07 1.98 32.68
C LEU A 52 -12.13 3.19 32.66
N LEU A 53 -11.67 3.58 31.46
CA LEU A 53 -10.79 4.73 31.30
C LEU A 53 -11.47 6.05 31.69
N LYS A 54 -12.72 6.24 31.29
CA LYS A 54 -13.53 7.41 31.71
C LYS A 54 -13.74 7.41 33.21
N LYS A 55 -14.14 6.28 33.80
CA LYS A 55 -14.53 6.18 35.21
C LYS A 55 -13.35 6.27 36.17
N TYR A 56 -12.23 5.60 35.86
CA TYR A 56 -11.11 5.44 36.81
C TYR A 56 -9.91 6.34 36.53
N ILE A 57 -9.67 6.67 35.24
CA ILE A 57 -8.47 7.42 34.84
C ILE A 57 -8.83 8.81 34.31
N ARG A 58 -10.13 9.09 34.09
CA ARG A 58 -10.64 10.36 33.55
C ARG A 58 -10.04 10.72 32.18
N ILE A 59 -9.66 9.72 31.41
CA ILE A 59 -9.21 9.87 30.04
C ILE A 59 -10.43 9.68 29.14
N GLU A 60 -10.80 10.70 28.39
CA GLU A 60 -11.69 10.53 27.26
C GLU A 60 -10.93 9.76 26.17
N VAL A 61 -11.44 8.57 25.82
CA VAL A 61 -10.93 7.85 24.68
C VAL A 61 -11.31 8.67 23.46
N ALA A 62 -10.34 9.32 22.86
CA ALA A 62 -10.52 10.01 21.60
C ALA A 62 -11.11 9.02 20.59
N ASP A 63 -12.02 9.54 19.77
CA ASP A 63 -12.71 8.83 18.70
C ASP A 63 -11.87 7.69 18.11
N CYS A 64 -12.44 6.47 18.05
CA CYS A 64 -11.75 5.24 17.63
C CYS A 64 -11.16 5.26 16.21
N ASN A 65 -11.19 6.39 15.52
CA ASN A 65 -10.59 6.64 14.21
C ASN A 65 -9.18 7.25 14.29
N CYS A 66 -8.38 6.83 15.27
CA CYS A 66 -6.99 7.32 15.40
C CYS A 66 -6.14 7.12 14.13
N ASP A 67 -6.48 6.17 13.25
CA ASP A 67 -5.80 5.99 11.96
C ASP A 67 -5.88 7.22 11.05
N GLU A 68 -6.95 8.02 11.16
CA GLU A 68 -7.06 9.28 10.41
C GLU A 68 -6.14 10.39 10.94
N GLN A 69 -5.69 10.27 12.18
CA GLN A 69 -4.79 11.24 12.82
C GLN A 69 -3.30 10.89 12.61
N LEU A 70 -3.02 9.66 12.17
CA LEU A 70 -1.67 9.20 11.86
C LEU A 70 -1.13 9.84 10.57
N LEU A 71 0.18 9.68 10.33
CA LEU A 71 0.83 10.16 9.12
C LEU A 71 0.13 9.62 7.86
N GLY A 72 -0.30 10.51 6.98
CA GLY A 72 -1.04 10.16 5.77
C GLY A 72 -2.53 9.91 5.97
N GLY A 73 -3.08 10.14 7.17
CA GLY A 73 -4.51 9.94 7.48
C GLY A 73 -5.41 11.02 6.88
N ARG A 74 -5.26 12.27 7.28
CA ARG A 74 -6.02 13.44 6.78
C ARG A 74 -5.10 14.33 5.95
N LYS A 75 -5.67 15.00 4.94
CA LYS A 75 -4.94 16.06 4.21
C LYS A 75 -4.62 17.19 5.20
N SER A 76 -3.34 17.46 5.40
CA SER A 76 -2.89 18.60 6.20
C SER A 76 -2.91 19.86 5.34
N GLU A 77 -3.20 21.01 5.95
CA GLU A 77 -2.99 22.31 5.29
C GLU A 77 -1.50 22.55 5.07
N TRP A 78 -1.18 23.07 3.88
CA TRP A 78 0.19 23.33 3.45
C TRP A 78 0.34 24.78 3.04
N SER A 79 1.43 25.42 3.50
CA SER A 79 1.84 26.70 2.95
C SER A 79 2.55 26.50 1.60
N LEU A 80 2.51 27.51 0.75
CA LEU A 80 3.24 27.49 -0.52
C LEU A 80 4.75 27.36 -0.32
N GLN A 81 5.28 27.85 0.81
CA GLN A 81 6.70 27.74 1.14
C GLN A 81 7.06 26.31 1.53
N ASP A 82 6.25 25.65 2.39
CA ASP A 82 6.45 24.24 2.77
C ASP A 82 6.44 23.33 1.53
N GLU A 83 5.57 23.62 0.56
CA GLU A 83 5.51 22.88 -0.68
C GLU A 83 6.78 23.03 -1.52
N LYS A 84 7.29 24.26 -1.65
CA LYS A 84 8.55 24.51 -2.37
C LYS A 84 9.72 23.79 -1.69
N ASP A 85 9.82 23.87 -0.38
CA ASP A 85 10.92 23.28 0.38
C ASP A 85 10.86 21.73 0.39
N PHE A 86 9.65 21.16 0.43
CA PHE A 86 9.42 19.72 0.27
C PHE A 86 9.98 19.19 -1.05
N TYR A 87 9.74 19.90 -2.16
CA TYR A 87 10.21 19.51 -3.48
C TYR A 87 11.67 19.88 -3.79
N LYS A 88 12.41 20.44 -2.84
CA LYS A 88 13.87 20.55 -2.96
C LYS A 88 14.60 19.22 -2.86
N SER A 89 13.92 18.16 -2.34
CA SER A 89 14.48 16.81 -2.36
C SER A 89 14.41 16.22 -3.77
N ASN A 90 15.56 15.85 -4.32
CA ASN A 90 15.66 15.17 -5.59
C ASN A 90 15.00 13.77 -5.52
N GLU A 91 15.10 13.11 -4.37
CA GLU A 91 14.46 11.80 -4.13
C GLU A 91 12.93 11.88 -4.20
N VAL A 92 12.32 12.96 -3.67
CA VAL A 92 10.87 13.17 -3.77
C VAL A 92 10.45 13.40 -5.22
N VAL A 93 11.17 14.23 -5.95
CA VAL A 93 10.87 14.52 -7.37
C VAL A 93 11.01 13.26 -8.23
N ASN A 94 12.07 12.49 -8.02
CA ASN A 94 12.28 11.23 -8.71
C ASN A 94 11.19 10.22 -8.39
N LEU A 95 10.82 10.09 -7.11
CA LEU A 95 9.74 9.21 -6.68
C LEU A 95 8.40 9.59 -7.34
N GLU A 96 8.04 10.87 -7.34
CA GLU A 96 6.80 11.32 -8.00
C GLU A 96 6.81 11.02 -9.49
N THR A 97 7.94 11.23 -10.17
CA THR A 97 8.12 10.92 -11.59
C THR A 97 7.95 9.41 -11.87
N GLN A 98 8.57 8.56 -11.05
CA GLN A 98 8.43 7.11 -11.15
C GLN A 98 6.97 6.66 -10.93
N ILE A 99 6.30 7.20 -9.91
CA ILE A 99 4.89 6.92 -9.63
C ILE A 99 4.02 7.35 -10.84
N GLN A 100 4.26 8.53 -11.38
CA GLN A 100 3.49 9.02 -12.54
C GLN A 100 3.69 8.14 -13.78
N SER A 101 4.92 7.75 -14.05
CA SER A 101 5.25 6.82 -15.15
C SER A 101 4.53 5.48 -14.97
N ARG A 102 4.57 4.91 -13.75
CA ARG A 102 3.89 3.64 -13.44
C ARG A 102 2.37 3.74 -13.55
N ILE A 103 1.78 4.89 -13.17
CA ILE A 103 0.35 5.16 -13.35
C ILE A 103 -0.01 5.11 -14.84
N GLN A 104 0.79 5.76 -15.70
CA GLN A 104 0.55 5.77 -17.14
C GLN A 104 0.69 4.37 -17.76
N GLU A 105 1.67 3.58 -17.33
CA GLU A 105 1.83 2.18 -17.72
C GLU A 105 0.59 1.37 -17.35
N LYS A 106 0.19 1.40 -16.08
CA LYS A 106 -0.99 0.66 -15.60
C LYS A 106 -2.29 1.10 -16.29
N LYS A 107 -2.48 2.39 -16.53
CA LYS A 107 -3.65 2.89 -17.28
C LYS A 107 -3.68 2.33 -18.70
N ARG A 108 -2.53 2.27 -19.38
CA ARG A 108 -2.45 1.65 -20.72
C ARG A 108 -2.79 0.17 -20.69
N ASP A 109 -2.30 -0.57 -19.68
CA ASP A 109 -2.59 -2.00 -19.54
C ASP A 109 -4.07 -2.25 -19.24
N LEU A 110 -4.69 -1.43 -18.38
CA LEU A 110 -6.13 -1.49 -18.11
C LEU A 110 -6.97 -1.15 -19.36
N ALA A 111 -6.55 -0.15 -20.14
CA ALA A 111 -7.24 0.19 -21.39
C ALA A 111 -7.16 -0.95 -22.42
N ARG A 112 -6.00 -1.62 -22.54
CA ARG A 112 -5.86 -2.82 -23.36
C ARG A 112 -6.76 -3.96 -22.88
N ALA A 113 -6.83 -4.18 -21.55
CA ALA A 113 -7.70 -5.18 -20.95
C ALA A 113 -9.19 -4.88 -21.24
N LYS A 114 -9.61 -3.62 -21.09
CA LYS A 114 -10.97 -3.19 -21.43
C LYS A 114 -11.32 -3.44 -22.90
N LYS A 115 -10.40 -3.13 -23.81
CA LYS A 115 -10.60 -3.36 -25.24
C LYS A 115 -10.82 -4.85 -25.57
N VAL A 116 -9.98 -5.74 -25.03
CA VAL A 116 -10.15 -7.19 -25.21
C VAL A 116 -11.47 -7.68 -24.59
N LEU A 117 -11.85 -7.13 -23.44
CA LEU A 117 -13.13 -7.44 -22.80
C LEU A 117 -14.33 -7.06 -23.67
N GLU A 118 -14.30 -5.89 -24.31
CA GLU A 118 -15.33 -5.43 -25.24
C GLU A 118 -15.40 -6.34 -26.49
N GLU A 119 -14.26 -6.76 -27.04
CA GLU A 119 -14.21 -7.73 -28.14
C GLU A 119 -14.87 -9.06 -27.72
N MET A 120 -14.59 -9.56 -26.51
CA MET A 120 -15.23 -10.77 -25.98
C MET A 120 -16.75 -10.60 -25.85
N ARG A 121 -17.21 -9.47 -25.31
CA ARG A 121 -18.66 -9.14 -25.23
C ARG A 121 -19.30 -9.07 -26.61
N GLY A 122 -18.64 -8.44 -27.57
CA GLY A 122 -19.10 -8.39 -28.95
C GLY A 122 -19.26 -9.79 -29.59
N CYS A 123 -18.34 -10.70 -29.33
CA CYS A 123 -18.46 -12.09 -29.77
C CYS A 123 -19.68 -12.79 -29.15
N ILE A 124 -19.90 -12.61 -27.85
CA ILE A 124 -21.03 -13.21 -27.13
C ILE A 124 -22.36 -12.68 -27.64
N ASN A 125 -22.49 -11.35 -27.76
CA ASN A 125 -23.73 -10.70 -28.22
C ASN A 125 -24.11 -11.12 -29.65
N ASN A 126 -23.11 -11.34 -30.50
CA ASN A 126 -23.33 -11.79 -31.89
C ASN A 126 -23.41 -13.32 -32.02
N LYS A 127 -23.56 -14.05 -30.92
CA LYS A 127 -23.55 -15.53 -30.89
C LYS A 127 -22.34 -16.17 -31.56
N ARG A 128 -21.21 -15.44 -31.60
CA ARG A 128 -19.92 -15.91 -32.10
C ARG A 128 -19.11 -16.55 -30.97
N PHE A 129 -18.19 -17.43 -31.37
CA PHE A 129 -17.29 -18.04 -30.42
C PHE A 129 -16.28 -17.03 -29.87
N VAL A 130 -16.05 -17.06 -28.57
CA VAL A 130 -14.92 -16.35 -27.95
C VAL A 130 -13.73 -17.29 -28.02
N SER A 131 -12.72 -16.94 -28.81
CA SER A 131 -11.49 -17.71 -28.87
C SER A 131 -10.70 -17.55 -27.58
N ILE A 132 -10.09 -18.62 -27.09
CA ILE A 132 -9.18 -18.56 -25.94
C ILE A 132 -7.95 -17.72 -26.26
N ASP A 133 -7.54 -17.65 -27.52
CA ASP A 133 -6.45 -16.78 -27.96
C ASP A 133 -6.75 -15.32 -27.65
N LEU A 134 -8.02 -14.93 -27.66
CA LEU A 134 -8.44 -13.58 -27.25
C LEU A 134 -8.18 -13.34 -25.77
N LEU A 135 -8.40 -14.35 -24.92
CA LEU A 135 -8.12 -14.29 -23.49
C LEU A 135 -6.61 -14.23 -23.21
N HIS A 136 -5.82 -15.01 -23.94
CA HIS A 136 -4.35 -15.01 -23.82
C HIS A 136 -3.68 -13.74 -24.34
N LYS A 137 -4.37 -12.93 -25.16
CA LYS A 137 -3.85 -11.62 -25.59
C LYS A 137 -3.68 -10.64 -24.44
N ASN A 138 -4.29 -10.88 -23.30
CA ASN A 138 -4.20 -9.98 -22.15
C ASN A 138 -4.08 -10.74 -20.83
N GLU A 139 -2.89 -10.72 -20.23
CA GLU A 139 -2.57 -11.42 -19.00
C GLU A 139 -3.45 -10.97 -17.83
N ILE A 140 -3.76 -9.67 -17.74
CA ILE A 140 -4.62 -9.12 -16.67
C ILE A 140 -6.01 -9.78 -16.74
N LEU A 141 -6.62 -9.86 -17.91
CA LEU A 141 -7.93 -10.51 -18.09
C LEU A 141 -7.87 -12.00 -17.77
N TYR A 142 -6.84 -12.68 -18.25
CA TYR A 142 -6.65 -14.10 -17.96
C TYR A 142 -6.57 -14.34 -16.45
N GLN A 143 -5.78 -13.56 -15.72
CA GLN A 143 -5.66 -13.67 -14.28
C GLN A 143 -6.97 -13.35 -13.54
N LEU A 144 -7.69 -12.30 -13.93
CA LEU A 144 -8.97 -11.93 -13.34
C LEU A 144 -10.03 -13.00 -13.55
N ILE A 145 -10.13 -13.56 -14.73
CA ILE A 145 -11.09 -14.64 -15.04
C ILE A 145 -10.71 -15.91 -14.28
N SER A 146 -9.44 -16.27 -14.26
CA SER A 146 -8.92 -17.41 -13.50
C SER A 146 -9.23 -17.28 -12.02
N GLU A 147 -9.03 -16.10 -11.44
CA GLU A 147 -9.35 -15.83 -10.04
C GLU A 147 -10.85 -15.92 -9.75
N ARG A 148 -11.72 -15.43 -10.65
CA ARG A 148 -13.17 -15.57 -10.51
C ARG A 148 -13.61 -17.04 -10.55
N VAL A 149 -13.05 -17.82 -11.46
CA VAL A 149 -13.26 -19.27 -11.51
C VAL A 149 -12.84 -19.92 -10.19
N ARG A 150 -11.68 -19.56 -9.66
CA ARG A 150 -11.19 -20.07 -8.39
C ARG A 150 -12.14 -19.77 -7.22
N LEU A 151 -12.66 -18.56 -7.15
CA LEU A 151 -13.60 -18.12 -6.11
C LEU A 151 -14.93 -18.88 -6.20
N ASP A 152 -15.44 -19.09 -7.39
CA ASP A 152 -16.68 -19.85 -7.60
C ASP A 152 -16.52 -21.32 -7.18
N ILE A 153 -15.39 -21.94 -7.55
CA ILE A 153 -15.07 -23.29 -7.13
C ILE A 153 -14.88 -23.38 -5.61
N TYR A 154 -14.19 -22.42 -5.00
CA TYR A 154 -14.04 -22.34 -3.55
C TYR A 154 -15.39 -22.32 -2.83
N ARG A 155 -16.33 -21.45 -3.30
CA ARG A 155 -17.69 -21.37 -2.72
C ARG A 155 -18.45 -22.69 -2.85
N LYS A 156 -18.37 -23.33 -4.00
CA LYS A 156 -19.00 -24.65 -4.23
C LYS A 156 -18.44 -25.71 -3.29
N ILE A 157 -17.13 -25.80 -3.13
CA ILE A 157 -16.49 -26.76 -2.21
C ILE A 157 -16.89 -26.46 -0.77
N LYS A 158 -16.86 -25.20 -0.35
CA LYS A 158 -17.23 -24.80 1.00
C LYS A 158 -18.67 -25.15 1.34
N ASN A 159 -19.60 -24.98 0.39
CA ASN A 159 -21.01 -25.30 0.58
C ASN A 159 -21.29 -26.81 0.57
N SER A 160 -20.51 -27.57 -0.21
CA SER A 160 -20.71 -29.02 -0.34
C SER A 160 -19.98 -29.86 0.72
N LYS A 161 -18.91 -29.31 1.34
CA LYS A 161 -18.05 -30.01 2.30
C LYS A 161 -17.82 -29.15 3.55
N ALA A 162 -18.85 -29.00 4.36
CA ALA A 162 -18.85 -28.15 5.56
C ALA A 162 -17.79 -28.46 6.63
N GLY A 163 -17.09 -29.61 6.53
CA GLY A 163 -16.07 -30.02 7.49
C GLY A 163 -14.61 -29.73 7.12
N LEU A 164 -14.34 -29.24 5.90
CA LEU A 164 -12.97 -28.94 5.49
C LEU A 164 -12.44 -27.63 6.10
N LYS A 165 -11.19 -27.68 6.58
CA LYS A 165 -10.48 -26.46 7.03
C LYS A 165 -10.32 -25.48 5.88
N ASP A 166 -10.39 -24.19 6.17
CA ASP A 166 -10.32 -23.13 5.16
C ASP A 166 -9.07 -23.20 4.26
N LYS A 167 -7.91 -23.58 4.85
CA LYS A 167 -6.65 -23.76 4.14
C LYS A 167 -6.71 -24.90 3.11
N GLU A 168 -7.37 -26.01 3.45
CA GLU A 168 -7.55 -27.16 2.57
C GLU A 168 -8.52 -26.85 1.44
N THR A 169 -9.62 -26.16 1.77
CA THR A 169 -10.60 -25.68 0.78
C THR A 169 -9.96 -24.75 -0.24
N LYS A 170 -9.11 -23.80 0.21
CA LYS A 170 -8.36 -22.91 -0.68
C LYS A 170 -7.38 -23.67 -1.59
N LYS A 171 -6.66 -24.67 -1.04
CA LYS A 171 -5.72 -25.49 -1.82
C LYS A 171 -6.46 -26.31 -2.90
N LEU A 172 -7.56 -26.92 -2.53
CA LEU A 172 -8.39 -27.73 -3.45
C LEU A 172 -9.03 -26.84 -4.53
N ALA A 173 -9.53 -25.66 -4.15
CA ALA A 173 -10.09 -24.70 -5.11
C ALA A 173 -9.03 -24.23 -6.12
N LYS A 174 -7.80 -23.96 -5.69
CA LYS A 174 -6.70 -23.59 -6.58
C LYS A 174 -6.36 -24.69 -7.57
N LYS A 175 -6.28 -25.95 -7.11
CA LYS A 175 -6.02 -27.12 -7.97
C LYS A 175 -7.13 -27.29 -9.02
N ASN A 176 -8.39 -27.33 -8.57
CA ASN A 176 -9.55 -27.53 -9.45
C ASN A 176 -9.74 -26.36 -10.45
N ALA A 177 -9.43 -25.13 -10.04
CA ALA A 177 -9.46 -23.99 -10.94
C ALA A 177 -8.38 -24.10 -12.04
N GLY A 178 -7.17 -24.54 -11.68
CA GLY A 178 -6.11 -24.78 -12.67
C GLY A 178 -6.49 -25.88 -13.66
N GLU A 179 -7.08 -26.98 -13.20
CA GLU A 179 -7.60 -28.04 -14.08
C GLU A 179 -8.74 -27.55 -14.98
N TYR A 180 -9.67 -26.78 -14.42
CA TYR A 180 -10.77 -26.19 -15.19
C TYR A 180 -10.26 -25.22 -16.27
N MET A 181 -9.30 -24.36 -15.94
CA MET A 181 -8.69 -23.45 -16.92
C MET A 181 -7.97 -24.20 -18.04
N LYS A 182 -7.20 -25.25 -17.71
CA LYS A 182 -6.57 -26.13 -18.71
C LYS A 182 -7.59 -26.85 -19.59
N GLN A 183 -8.69 -27.34 -19.00
CA GLN A 183 -9.77 -27.94 -19.79
C GLN A 183 -10.43 -26.92 -20.70
N MET A 184 -10.64 -25.69 -20.23
CA MET A 184 -11.11 -24.60 -21.05
C MET A 184 -10.13 -24.32 -22.22
N GLU A 185 -8.83 -24.27 -21.96
CA GLU A 185 -7.80 -24.11 -22.99
C GLU A 185 -7.90 -25.21 -24.05
N ASN A 186 -8.04 -26.46 -23.65
CA ASN A 186 -8.19 -27.59 -24.56
C ASN A 186 -9.51 -27.59 -25.34
N ILE A 187 -10.62 -27.19 -24.70
CA ILE A 187 -11.94 -27.13 -25.33
C ILE A 187 -12.00 -25.98 -26.32
N TYR A 188 -11.37 -24.83 -26.03
CA TYR A 188 -11.38 -23.66 -26.94
C TYR A 188 -10.47 -23.81 -28.13
N SER A 189 -9.36 -24.54 -28.00
CA SER A 189 -8.53 -24.90 -29.17
C SER A 189 -9.28 -25.78 -30.18
N SER A 190 -10.39 -26.41 -29.75
CA SER A 190 -11.18 -27.36 -30.55
C SER A 190 -12.53 -26.86 -31.09
N LYS A 191 -12.80 -25.56 -31.14
CA LYS A 191 -14.04 -24.95 -31.72
C LYS A 191 -15.34 -25.07 -30.88
N TYR A 192 -15.28 -25.25 -29.55
CA TYR A 192 -16.48 -25.37 -28.75
C TYR A 192 -16.96 -24.06 -28.10
N VAL A 193 -18.29 -23.93 -27.98
CA VAL A 193 -19.03 -22.74 -27.46
C VAL A 193 -19.04 -22.77 -25.95
N ILE A 194 -18.61 -21.67 -25.31
CA ILE A 194 -18.96 -21.43 -23.90
C ILE A 194 -20.49 -21.27 -23.82
N ARG A 195 -21.15 -21.96 -22.91
CA ARG A 195 -22.52 -21.63 -22.56
C ARG A 195 -22.55 -20.21 -22.00
N GLN A 196 -23.22 -19.34 -22.72
CA GLN A 196 -23.25 -17.88 -22.61
C GLN A 196 -23.40 -17.34 -21.18
N THR A 197 -24.30 -17.92 -20.38
CA THR A 197 -24.74 -17.35 -19.11
C THR A 197 -23.67 -17.21 -18.04
N HIS A 198 -22.75 -18.17 -17.92
CA HIS A 198 -21.71 -18.11 -16.88
C HIS A 198 -20.54 -17.19 -17.24
N LEU A 199 -20.28 -16.95 -18.53
CA LEU A 199 -19.22 -16.05 -18.93
C LEU A 199 -19.66 -14.60 -18.79
N GLU A 200 -20.90 -14.25 -19.16
CA GLU A 200 -21.46 -12.91 -19.03
C GLU A 200 -21.38 -12.40 -17.60
N GLU A 201 -21.84 -13.17 -16.62
CA GLU A 201 -21.73 -12.79 -15.20
C GLU A 201 -20.27 -12.59 -14.74
N LYS A 202 -19.35 -13.39 -15.28
CA LYS A 202 -17.92 -13.24 -14.94
C LYS A 202 -17.34 -11.99 -15.57
N LEU A 203 -17.70 -11.66 -16.79
CA LEU A 203 -17.25 -10.45 -17.48
C LEU A 203 -17.73 -9.18 -16.79
N ASP A 204 -18.97 -9.15 -16.27
CA ASP A 204 -19.47 -8.01 -15.50
C ASP A 204 -18.66 -7.78 -14.23
N LYS A 205 -18.40 -8.84 -13.48
CA LYS A 205 -17.55 -8.75 -12.27
C LYS A 205 -16.10 -8.38 -12.59
N VAL A 206 -15.59 -8.78 -13.75
CA VAL A 206 -14.27 -8.36 -14.22
C VAL A 206 -14.26 -6.88 -14.57
N THR A 207 -15.30 -6.39 -15.25
CA THR A 207 -15.46 -4.96 -15.57
C THR A 207 -15.44 -4.11 -14.30
N GLU A 208 -16.28 -4.45 -13.30
CA GLU A 208 -16.30 -3.77 -12.00
C GLU A 208 -14.91 -3.75 -11.33
N THR A 209 -14.17 -4.85 -11.47
CA THR A 209 -12.81 -4.95 -10.90
C THR A 209 -11.84 -4.04 -11.63
N LEU A 210 -11.88 -3.97 -12.96
CA LEU A 210 -11.03 -3.08 -13.75
C LEU A 210 -11.30 -1.60 -13.43
N GLU A 211 -12.57 -1.21 -13.30
CA GLU A 211 -12.96 0.15 -12.94
C GLU A 211 -12.50 0.53 -11.52
N ARG A 212 -12.64 -0.40 -10.57
CA ARG A 212 -12.17 -0.21 -9.19
C ARG A 212 -10.65 -0.02 -9.15
N ASN A 213 -9.93 -0.81 -9.94
CA ASN A 213 -8.47 -0.72 -10.01
C ASN A 213 -8.01 0.61 -10.62
N GLU A 214 -8.69 1.12 -11.64
CA GLU A 214 -8.39 2.41 -12.25
C GLU A 214 -8.49 3.56 -11.22
N LYS A 215 -9.58 3.58 -10.44
CA LYS A 215 -9.77 4.55 -9.34
C LYS A 215 -8.70 4.39 -8.25
N SER A 216 -8.36 3.15 -7.91
CA SER A 216 -7.36 2.83 -6.87
C SER A 216 -5.94 3.30 -7.24
N ILE A 217 -5.56 3.23 -8.51
CA ILE A 217 -4.22 3.63 -8.98
C ILE A 217 -3.94 5.10 -8.69
N GLN A 218 -4.89 5.98 -9.03
CA GLN A 218 -4.73 7.42 -8.81
C GLN A 218 -4.69 7.76 -7.31
N LYS A 219 -5.58 7.16 -6.53
CA LYS A 219 -5.62 7.33 -5.08
C LYS A 219 -4.29 6.94 -4.42
N ARG A 220 -3.63 5.90 -4.93
CA ARG A 220 -2.35 5.43 -4.37
C ARG A 220 -1.24 6.46 -4.46
N LYS A 221 -1.18 7.26 -5.54
CA LYS A 221 -0.26 8.40 -5.64
C LYS A 221 -0.52 9.41 -4.52
N GLU A 222 -1.78 9.77 -4.34
CA GLU A 222 -2.18 10.74 -3.31
C GLU A 222 -1.82 10.25 -1.90
N ASP A 223 -2.11 8.98 -1.59
CA ASP A 223 -1.81 8.39 -0.28
C ASP A 223 -0.31 8.47 0.05
N VAL A 224 0.57 8.17 -0.92
CA VAL A 224 2.03 8.24 -0.75
C VAL A 224 2.49 9.69 -0.53
N LEU A 225 2.00 10.63 -1.33
CA LEU A 225 2.40 12.03 -1.21
C LEU A 225 1.89 12.66 0.10
N VAL A 226 0.67 12.36 0.51
CA VAL A 226 0.12 12.86 1.78
C VAL A 226 0.93 12.33 2.96
N PHE A 227 1.33 11.06 2.93
CA PHE A 227 2.19 10.48 3.95
C PHE A 227 3.55 11.21 4.03
N LEU A 228 4.22 11.40 2.89
CA LEU A 228 5.52 12.09 2.85
C LEU A 228 5.41 13.55 3.29
N LYS A 229 4.35 14.23 2.90
CA LYS A 229 4.07 15.60 3.32
C LYS A 229 3.88 15.68 4.84
N ASP A 230 3.11 14.77 5.42
CA ASP A 230 2.94 14.71 6.87
C ASP A 230 4.25 14.40 7.60
N LEU A 231 5.07 13.51 7.04
CA LEU A 231 6.41 13.22 7.57
C LEU A 231 7.32 14.46 7.51
N TYR A 232 7.27 15.22 6.42
CA TYR A 232 8.03 16.46 6.31
C TYR A 232 7.64 17.49 7.38
N LYS A 233 6.35 17.59 7.75
CA LYS A 233 5.92 18.42 8.89
C LYS A 233 6.53 17.96 10.22
N VAL A 234 6.67 16.66 10.43
CA VAL A 234 7.39 16.14 11.60
C VAL A 234 8.85 16.56 11.56
N VAL A 235 9.48 16.50 10.38
CA VAL A 235 10.88 16.93 10.21
C VAL A 235 11.03 18.44 10.52
N LEU A 236 10.14 19.29 10.00
CA LEU A 236 10.13 20.72 10.31
C LEU A 236 9.98 21.00 11.81
N GLU A 237 9.09 20.25 12.46
CA GLU A 237 8.82 20.44 13.88
C GLU A 237 9.97 19.92 14.77
N THR A 238 10.61 18.82 14.38
CA THR A 238 11.82 18.36 15.06
C THR A 238 12.99 19.32 14.84
N ASP A 239 13.11 19.93 13.65
CA ASP A 239 14.09 20.99 13.40
C ASP A 239 13.87 22.20 14.28
N ARG A 240 12.63 22.66 14.45
CA ARG A 240 12.29 23.82 15.30
C ARG A 240 12.77 23.64 16.73
N VAL A 241 12.59 22.46 17.30
CA VAL A 241 12.94 22.18 18.70
C VAL A 241 14.41 21.82 18.91
N MET A 242 15.13 21.45 17.84
CA MET A 242 16.52 21.02 17.91
C MET A 242 17.47 22.17 18.19
N LYS A 243 18.37 21.99 19.16
CA LYS A 243 19.48 22.89 19.42
C LYS A 243 20.51 22.84 18.29
N LYS A 244 21.33 23.90 18.19
CA LYS A 244 22.56 23.86 17.43
C LYS A 244 23.47 22.75 17.99
N ASP A 245 24.19 22.07 17.12
CA ASP A 245 25.03 20.89 17.40
C ASP A 245 24.27 19.67 17.94
N GLY A 246 22.94 19.73 18.01
CA GLY A 246 22.09 18.61 18.39
C GLY A 246 21.97 17.54 17.30
N PHE A 247 21.69 16.30 17.70
CA PHE A 247 21.62 15.15 16.82
C PHE A 247 20.19 14.66 16.60
N GLN A 248 19.91 14.22 15.38
CA GLN A 248 18.70 13.46 15.08
C GLN A 248 19.08 12.10 14.53
N VAL A 249 18.45 11.04 15.05
CA VAL A 249 18.62 9.64 14.63
C VAL A 249 17.28 9.12 14.14
N TRP A 250 17.22 8.78 12.85
CA TRP A 250 16.01 8.31 12.18
C TRP A 250 16.20 6.88 11.72
N ILE A 251 15.36 5.97 12.26
CA ILE A 251 15.38 4.54 11.88
C ILE A 251 14.24 4.31 10.92
N VAL A 252 14.55 4.02 9.66
CA VAL A 252 13.58 3.88 8.59
C VAL A 252 13.84 2.66 7.72
N GLY A 253 12.80 2.19 7.05
CA GLY A 253 12.90 1.15 6.04
C GLY A 253 12.41 1.65 4.69
N HIS A 254 12.92 1.06 3.62
CA HIS A 254 12.43 1.31 2.28
C HIS A 254 11.18 0.48 2.02
N ARG A 255 10.17 1.09 1.43
CA ARG A 255 8.92 0.42 1.09
C ARG A 255 8.70 0.39 -0.41
N THR A 256 8.26 -0.76 -0.92
CA THR A 256 7.83 -0.88 -2.31
C THR A 256 6.36 -0.52 -2.46
N VAL A 257 6.04 0.37 -3.39
CA VAL A 257 4.68 0.75 -3.77
C VAL A 257 4.42 0.44 -5.23
N MET A 258 3.16 0.21 -5.59
CA MET A 258 2.74 -0.16 -6.96
C MET A 258 3.55 -1.32 -7.57
N GLY A 259 4.06 -2.21 -6.73
CA GLY A 259 4.76 -3.43 -7.10
C GLY A 259 6.24 -3.27 -7.46
N LYS A 260 6.69 -2.10 -7.89
CA LYS A 260 8.05 -1.92 -8.43
C LYS A 260 8.79 -0.69 -7.93
N ILE A 261 8.10 0.28 -7.33
CA ILE A 261 8.70 1.55 -6.95
C ILE A 261 9.11 1.50 -5.49
N THR A 262 10.38 1.68 -5.22
CA THR A 262 10.91 1.74 -3.86
C THR A 262 10.91 3.18 -3.35
N ILE A 263 10.24 3.42 -2.22
CA ILE A 263 10.33 4.69 -1.50
C ILE A 263 11.62 4.67 -0.70
N ASN A 264 12.60 5.42 -1.14
CA ASN A 264 13.87 5.60 -0.47
C ASN A 264 13.74 6.57 0.72
N MET A 265 13.16 6.09 1.83
CA MET A 265 12.87 6.92 3.01
C MET A 265 14.11 7.58 3.59
N GLU A 266 15.23 6.86 3.62
CA GLU A 266 16.51 7.38 4.13
C GLU A 266 17.04 8.51 3.26
N GLY A 267 17.05 8.32 1.93
CA GLY A 267 17.48 9.35 0.99
C GLY A 267 16.61 10.60 1.03
N ILE A 268 15.28 10.45 1.13
CA ILE A 268 14.33 11.56 1.26
C ILE A 268 14.61 12.38 2.54
N LEU A 269 14.74 11.71 3.69
CA LEU A 269 15.05 12.39 4.94
C LEU A 269 16.40 13.10 4.89
N LYS A 270 17.42 12.43 4.34
CA LYS A 270 18.75 13.00 4.15
C LYS A 270 18.71 14.27 3.31
N ASP A 271 18.03 14.25 2.17
CA ASP A 271 17.87 15.43 1.31
C ASP A 271 17.22 16.58 2.07
N TRP A 272 16.13 16.34 2.81
CA TRP A 272 15.46 17.38 3.57
C TRP A 272 16.37 17.98 4.65
N PHE A 273 17.08 17.15 5.43
CA PHE A 273 17.98 17.64 6.46
C PHE A 273 19.17 18.42 5.89
N LEU A 274 19.77 17.96 4.80
CA LEU A 274 20.84 18.69 4.13
C LEU A 274 20.35 20.07 3.63
N ASN A 275 19.15 20.13 3.07
CA ASN A 275 18.53 21.39 2.64
C ASN A 275 18.23 22.35 3.81
N MET A 276 18.05 21.83 5.04
CA MET A 276 17.90 22.62 6.28
C MET A 276 19.23 22.98 6.93
N GLY A 277 20.37 22.62 6.33
CA GLY A 277 21.70 22.95 6.85
C GLY A 277 22.27 21.96 7.86
N TYR A 278 21.71 20.75 7.95
CA TYR A 278 22.31 19.67 8.74
C TYR A 278 23.49 19.03 8.02
N GLU A 279 24.39 18.42 8.79
CA GLU A 279 25.39 17.48 8.30
C GLU A 279 24.91 16.05 8.50
N CYS A 280 25.18 15.20 7.50
CA CYS A 280 24.97 13.76 7.64
C CYS A 280 26.21 13.13 8.27
N GLU A 281 26.11 12.72 9.53
CA GLU A 281 27.20 12.10 10.27
C GLU A 281 27.36 10.61 9.92
N ALA A 282 26.25 9.91 9.74
CA ALA A 282 26.24 8.51 9.36
C ALA A 282 24.93 8.10 8.67
N SER A 283 25.06 7.15 7.75
CA SER A 283 23.98 6.36 7.22
C SER A 283 24.37 4.88 7.32
N LEU A 284 23.72 4.15 8.23
CA LEU A 284 24.02 2.76 8.53
C LEU A 284 22.89 1.89 8.04
N SER A 285 23.19 0.70 7.55
CA SER A 285 22.18 -0.28 7.18
C SER A 285 22.31 -1.54 8.03
N ARG A 286 21.18 -2.11 8.45
CA ARG A 286 21.15 -3.39 9.12
C ARG A 286 20.15 -4.34 8.48
N LYS A 287 20.53 -5.62 8.31
CA LYS A 287 19.63 -6.65 7.78
C LYS A 287 18.71 -7.20 8.87
N TYR A 288 17.46 -7.45 8.53
CA TYR A 288 16.54 -8.22 9.36
C TYR A 288 16.91 -9.71 9.28
N SER A 289 17.23 -10.35 10.41
CA SER A 289 17.65 -11.75 10.42
C SER A 289 16.52 -12.78 10.49
N PHE A 290 15.30 -12.41 10.91
CA PHE A 290 14.27 -13.39 11.27
C PHE A 290 12.86 -13.13 10.73
N LYS A 291 12.62 -12.08 9.97
CA LYS A 291 11.27 -11.76 9.47
C LYS A 291 11.01 -12.42 8.12
N ARG A 292 10.09 -13.39 8.08
CA ARG A 292 9.54 -13.89 6.81
C ARG A 292 8.57 -12.85 6.26
N MET A 293 9.01 -12.11 5.28
CA MET A 293 8.17 -11.13 4.58
C MET A 293 7.42 -11.80 3.41
N PRO A 294 6.20 -11.39 3.08
CA PRO A 294 5.52 -11.90 1.90
C PRO A 294 6.27 -11.47 0.63
N HIS A 295 6.53 -12.44 -0.26
CA HIS A 295 7.22 -12.20 -1.54
C HIS A 295 6.25 -11.86 -2.69
N HIS A 296 4.95 -11.86 -2.45
CA HIS A 296 3.94 -11.61 -3.48
C HIS A 296 2.98 -10.52 -3.04
N ILE A 297 2.59 -9.69 -4.01
CA ILE A 297 1.56 -8.67 -3.79
C ILE A 297 0.20 -9.36 -3.59
N ASN A 298 -0.57 -8.91 -2.60
CA ASN A 298 -1.93 -9.40 -2.35
C ASN A 298 -2.97 -8.89 -3.38
N SER A 299 -2.55 -8.11 -4.39
CA SER A 299 -3.42 -7.65 -5.45
C SER A 299 -3.79 -8.79 -6.42
N THR A 300 -5.04 -8.87 -6.81
CA THR A 300 -5.54 -9.85 -7.78
C THR A 300 -4.91 -9.73 -9.16
N ILE A 301 -4.41 -8.55 -9.52
CA ILE A 301 -3.82 -8.26 -10.82
C ILE A 301 -2.31 -8.51 -10.84
N GLU A 302 -1.66 -8.43 -9.67
CA GLU A 302 -0.19 -8.44 -9.56
C GLU A 302 0.33 -9.62 -8.74
N ARG A 303 -0.48 -10.65 -8.53
CA ARG A 303 -0.11 -11.82 -7.70
C ARG A 303 1.08 -12.61 -8.20
N CYS A 304 1.41 -12.51 -9.46
CA CYS A 304 2.55 -13.19 -10.07
C CYS A 304 3.83 -12.34 -10.05
N GLU A 305 3.75 -11.05 -9.73
CA GLU A 305 4.94 -10.22 -9.59
C GLU A 305 5.59 -10.48 -8.23
N GLU A 306 6.85 -10.89 -8.23
CA GLU A 306 7.68 -10.90 -7.04
C GLU A 306 7.96 -9.46 -6.63
N VAL A 307 7.82 -9.18 -5.35
CA VAL A 307 8.09 -7.86 -4.77
C VAL A 307 9.33 -7.98 -3.93
N ASP A 308 10.30 -7.13 -4.20
CA ASP A 308 11.42 -6.94 -3.30
C ASP A 308 10.88 -6.44 -1.96
N THR A 309 10.85 -7.36 -1.00
CA THR A 309 10.44 -7.02 0.36
C THR A 309 11.60 -6.37 1.10
N MET A 310 11.27 -5.44 1.97
CA MET A 310 12.23 -4.72 2.79
C MET A 310 13.06 -5.69 3.64
N MET A 311 14.33 -5.87 3.28
CA MET A 311 15.28 -6.72 3.98
C MET A 311 16.21 -5.92 4.91
N ASN A 312 16.23 -4.60 4.77
CA ASN A 312 17.14 -3.71 5.49
C ASN A 312 16.38 -2.60 6.21
N GLU A 313 16.85 -2.26 7.38
CA GLU A 313 16.59 -0.97 8.04
C GLU A 313 17.78 -0.04 7.85
N TYR A 314 17.51 1.24 7.81
CA TYR A 314 18.50 2.30 7.67
C TYR A 314 18.44 3.21 8.90
N ILE A 315 19.59 3.56 9.40
CA ILE A 315 19.77 4.45 10.55
C ILE A 315 20.49 5.68 10.03
N LEU A 316 19.73 6.75 9.83
CA LEU A 316 20.28 8.04 9.43
C LEU A 316 20.58 8.88 10.67
N VAL A 317 21.82 9.34 10.79
CA VAL A 317 22.26 10.24 11.85
C VAL A 317 22.66 11.57 11.23
N VAL A 318 21.99 12.64 11.67
CA VAL A 318 22.26 14.00 11.20
C VAL A 318 22.49 14.94 12.38
N ARG A 319 23.34 15.94 12.18
CA ARG A 319 23.70 16.95 13.17
C ARG A 319 23.31 18.34 12.66
N LYS A 320 22.65 19.14 13.50
CA LYS A 320 22.28 20.52 13.19
C LYS A 320 23.52 21.43 13.33
N LYS A 321 23.83 22.21 12.28
CA LYS A 321 24.90 23.23 12.33
C LYS A 321 24.47 24.52 13.04
#